data_3ca8cfd172e46fdeb7829528592244b7
#
_entry.id   3ca8cfd172e46fdeb7829528592244b7
#
_cell.length_a   1.000
_cell.length_b   1.000
_cell.length_c   1.000
_cell.angle_alpha   90.00
_cell.angle_beta   90.00
_cell.angle_gamma   90.00
#
_symmetry.space_group_name_H-M   'P 1'
#
loop_
_entity.id
_entity.type
_entity.pdbx_description
1 polymer ?
#
loop_
_entity_poly.entity_id
_entity_poly.type
_entity_poly.pdbx_seq_one_letter_code
_entity_poly.pdbx_strand_id
1 'polypeptide(L)'
;PNLKQVKTYWLYWEKAVRISYMQEKYTALLQHLLKSNSLEAEFAFNARQKGVSAEYVMQPYFTVADSLVTVKESDIKKLYAQRKSQYKQTPNRAIEYIAFDIKPSEDDFKAAQELMTSLQEEFKTTDDISLVVNKNSDIMYDGRDYSAETVPAQFKDFAFGKGAKTGDCTDILFENNTYAMARIIQAGYSLPDSVELKAIAEEGEDRELGWFRASDLPKNIAEPAFAGKRGTRFTVAVGMGEQTYEILDISAATPKVKLAILAREVTPSSKTYSIIYNQAKQFVVANSNAEALEKAAQEAGITVVPQYNLTENTDKVGQLKSSRPIVRWAFDAKE
;
A
#
# COMPACT_ATOMS: atom_id res chain seq x y z
N PRO A 1 -20.55 -5.85 8.70
CA PRO A 1 -19.14 -6.08 9.04
C PRO A 1 -19.07 -7.20 10.07
N ASN A 2 -18.23 -8.20 9.78
CA ASN A 2 -18.02 -9.35 10.65
C ASN A 2 -17.44 -8.84 11.99
N LEU A 3 -18.10 -9.16 13.13
CA LEU A 3 -17.69 -8.76 14.48
C LEU A 3 -16.19 -8.98 14.75
N LYS A 4 -15.60 -9.99 14.12
CA LYS A 4 -14.17 -10.32 14.20
C LYS A 4 -13.29 -9.26 13.52
N GLN A 5 -13.72 -8.73 12.38
CA GLN A 5 -13.00 -7.65 11.66
C GLN A 5 -13.07 -6.32 12.41
N VAL A 6 -14.25 -6.00 12.98
CA VAL A 6 -14.43 -4.80 13.79
C VAL A 6 -13.55 -4.85 15.05
N LYS A 7 -13.46 -6.01 15.71
CA LYS A 7 -12.58 -6.20 16.88
C LYS A 7 -11.10 -6.02 16.51
N THR A 8 -10.66 -6.61 15.39
CA THR A 8 -9.26 -6.50 14.91
C THR A 8 -8.91 -5.04 14.58
N TYR A 9 -9.82 -4.33 13.91
CA TYR A 9 -9.68 -2.92 13.58
C TYR A 9 -9.60 -2.05 14.84
N TRP A 10 -10.46 -2.31 15.83
CA TRP A 10 -10.45 -1.59 17.11
C TRP A 10 -9.14 -1.80 17.89
N LEU A 11 -8.66 -3.04 17.99
CA LEU A 11 -7.40 -3.37 18.64
C LEU A 11 -6.19 -2.73 17.98
N TYR A 12 -6.23 -2.60 16.65
CA TYR A 12 -5.20 -1.86 15.90
C TYR A 12 -5.17 -0.39 16.31
N TRP A 13 -6.32 0.28 16.33
CA TRP A 13 -6.41 1.68 16.71
C TRP A 13 -6.06 1.93 18.18
N GLU A 14 -6.51 1.08 19.08
CA GLU A 14 -6.13 1.16 20.49
C GLU A 14 -4.61 1.10 20.65
N LYS A 15 -3.95 0.18 19.95
CA LYS A 15 -2.48 0.07 19.96
C LYS A 15 -1.81 1.29 19.34
N ALA A 16 -2.31 1.81 18.25
CA ALA A 16 -1.78 2.99 17.57
C ALA A 16 -1.86 4.23 18.47
N VAL A 17 -3.00 4.47 19.11
CA VAL A 17 -3.20 5.58 20.07
C VAL A 17 -2.26 5.44 21.27
N ARG A 18 -2.13 4.22 21.82
CA ARG A 18 -1.21 3.97 22.93
C ARG A 18 0.23 4.31 22.56
N ILE A 19 0.70 3.87 21.39
CA ILE A 19 2.07 4.15 20.91
C ILE A 19 2.26 5.65 20.70
N SER A 20 1.32 6.33 20.04
CA SER A 20 1.38 7.78 19.83
C SER A 20 1.47 8.55 21.14
N TYR A 21 0.63 8.19 22.12
CA TYR A 21 0.64 8.84 23.44
C TYR A 21 1.91 8.58 24.24
N MET A 22 2.49 7.37 24.10
CA MET A 22 3.80 7.08 24.70
C MET A 22 4.92 7.91 24.07
N GLN A 23 4.91 8.08 22.75
CA GLN A 23 5.89 8.90 22.03
C GLN A 23 5.76 10.37 22.43
N GLU A 24 4.55 10.89 22.53
CA GLU A 24 4.29 12.25 22.97
C GLU A 24 4.81 12.49 24.39
N LYS A 25 4.50 11.59 25.33
CA LYS A 25 5.04 11.68 26.70
C LYS A 25 6.56 11.62 26.75
N TYR A 26 7.16 10.72 25.96
CA TYR A 26 8.61 10.58 25.88
C TYR A 26 9.26 11.86 25.34
N THR A 27 8.70 12.41 24.25
CA THR A 27 9.19 13.66 23.67
C THR A 27 9.05 14.84 24.64
N ALA A 28 7.90 14.95 25.31
CA ALA A 28 7.67 15.98 26.31
C ALA A 28 8.67 15.87 27.48
N LEU A 29 8.96 14.63 27.92
CA LEU A 29 9.94 14.38 28.99
C LEU A 29 11.34 14.81 28.56
N LEU A 30 11.76 14.50 27.34
CA LEU A 30 13.04 14.96 26.79
C LEU A 30 13.11 16.48 26.68
N GLN A 31 12.03 17.11 26.20
CA GLN A 31 11.95 18.59 26.11
C GLN A 31 12.05 19.25 27.50
N HIS A 32 11.45 18.67 28.52
CA HIS A 32 11.55 19.19 29.89
C HIS A 32 12.93 19.00 30.52
N LEU A 33 13.75 18.06 30.02
CA LEU A 33 15.14 17.93 30.45
C LEU A 33 16.06 19.02 29.86
N LEU A 34 15.69 19.59 28.71
CA LEU A 34 16.42 20.66 28.04
C LEU A 34 16.00 22.02 28.67
N LYS A 35 16.56 22.29 29.82
CA LYS A 35 16.34 23.59 30.48
C LYS A 35 17.53 24.50 30.17
N SER A 36 17.29 25.60 29.50
CA SER A 36 18.26 26.68 29.43
C SER A 36 18.23 27.50 30.76
N ASN A 37 19.36 27.91 31.20
CA ASN A 37 19.48 28.77 32.35
C ASN A 37 19.75 30.25 31.92
N SER A 38 19.66 31.18 32.87
CA SER A 38 19.87 32.62 32.59
C SER A 38 21.25 32.92 32.01
N LEU A 39 22.30 32.19 32.45
CA LEU A 39 23.66 32.36 31.94
C LEU A 39 23.80 31.91 30.48
N GLU A 40 23.16 30.80 30.09
CA GLU A 40 23.14 30.36 28.68
C GLU A 40 22.37 31.33 27.80
N ALA A 41 21.26 31.87 28.30
CA ALA A 41 20.47 32.88 27.59
C ALA A 41 21.26 34.17 27.40
N GLU A 42 21.95 34.63 28.45
CA GLU A 42 22.83 35.79 28.39
C GLU A 42 24.01 35.57 27.46
N PHE A 43 24.65 34.41 27.53
CA PHE A 43 25.74 34.04 26.62
C PHE A 43 25.28 34.04 25.16
N ALA A 44 24.14 33.40 24.87
CA ALA A 44 23.57 33.34 23.52
C ALA A 44 23.18 34.74 23.00
N PHE A 45 22.63 35.60 23.87
CA PHE A 45 22.30 36.97 23.52
C PHE A 45 23.56 37.77 23.20
N ASN A 46 24.57 37.74 24.09
CA ASN A 46 25.82 38.42 23.89
C ASN A 46 26.58 37.95 22.65
N ALA A 47 26.58 36.64 22.38
CA ALA A 47 27.20 36.06 21.19
C ALA A 47 26.56 36.56 19.88
N ARG A 48 25.24 36.80 19.89
CA ARG A 48 24.51 37.35 18.74
C ARG A 48 24.72 38.85 18.55
N GLN A 49 24.95 39.62 19.63
CA GLN A 49 25.12 41.06 19.59
C GLN A 49 26.56 41.48 19.34
N LYS A 50 27.54 40.64 19.68
CA LYS A 50 28.96 40.94 19.47
C LYS A 50 29.35 40.61 18.04
N GLY A 51 29.54 41.66 17.23
CA GLY A 51 30.21 41.55 15.92
C GLY A 51 31.72 41.63 16.10
N VAL A 52 32.45 40.81 15.38
CA VAL A 52 33.91 40.83 15.32
C VAL A 52 34.32 41.07 13.87
N SER A 53 35.21 42.00 13.63
CA SER A 53 35.89 42.12 12.34
C SER A 53 37.17 41.31 12.39
N ALA A 54 37.33 40.40 11.47
CA ALA A 54 38.54 39.58 11.37
C ALA A 54 39.06 39.57 9.92
N GLU A 55 40.36 39.66 9.80
CA GLU A 55 41.04 39.41 8.55
C GLU A 55 41.60 37.98 8.58
N TYR A 56 41.43 37.27 7.47
CA TYR A 56 41.92 35.89 7.36
C TYR A 56 42.56 35.65 5.99
N VAL A 57 43.55 34.77 5.99
CA VAL A 57 44.12 34.22 4.77
C VAL A 57 43.73 32.75 4.68
N MET A 58 43.15 32.36 3.55
CA MET A 58 42.73 31.00 3.29
C MET A 58 43.60 30.41 2.17
N GLN A 59 44.24 29.29 2.48
CA GLN A 59 44.88 28.46 1.46
C GLN A 59 44.11 27.14 1.36
N PRO A 60 43.31 26.92 0.31
CA PRO A 60 42.58 25.67 0.12
C PRO A 60 43.55 24.50 -0.12
N TYR A 61 43.27 23.36 0.50
CA TYR A 61 44.12 22.15 0.30
C TYR A 61 44.25 21.69 -1.14
N PHE A 62 43.23 21.89 -1.98
CA PHE A 62 43.25 21.49 -3.39
C PHE A 62 44.26 22.33 -4.24
N THR A 63 44.78 23.46 -3.70
CA THR A 63 45.83 24.22 -4.38
C THR A 63 47.24 23.64 -4.13
N VAL A 64 47.36 22.67 -3.24
CA VAL A 64 48.60 21.97 -2.99
C VAL A 64 48.62 20.72 -3.87
N ALA A 65 49.57 20.60 -4.78
CA ALA A 65 49.71 19.46 -5.67
C ALA A 65 50.03 18.18 -4.87
N ASP A 66 49.37 17.08 -5.15
CA ASP A 66 49.56 15.79 -4.49
C ASP A 66 51.03 15.33 -4.55
N SER A 67 51.76 15.70 -5.58
CA SER A 67 53.20 15.41 -5.75
C SER A 67 54.10 16.04 -4.67
N LEU A 68 53.60 17.07 -3.99
CA LEU A 68 54.35 17.75 -2.90
C LEU A 68 54.07 17.10 -1.53
N VAL A 69 53.11 16.17 -1.46
CA VAL A 69 52.68 15.55 -0.21
C VAL A 69 53.13 14.08 -0.18
N THR A 70 54.02 13.72 0.75
CA THR A 70 54.40 12.35 0.95
C THR A 70 53.74 11.80 2.20
N VAL A 71 52.81 10.86 2.00
CA VAL A 71 52.13 10.17 3.10
C VAL A 71 52.83 8.87 3.42
N LYS A 72 53.31 8.72 4.64
CA LYS A 72 53.93 7.48 5.12
C LYS A 72 52.90 6.60 5.79
N GLU A 73 53.08 5.28 5.70
CA GLU A 73 52.20 4.31 6.37
C GLU A 73 52.09 4.54 7.90
N SER A 74 53.18 5.01 8.51
CA SER A 74 53.20 5.41 9.91
C SER A 74 52.21 6.55 10.23
N ASP A 75 52.04 7.49 9.32
CA ASP A 75 51.13 8.64 9.50
C ASP A 75 49.67 8.20 9.39
N ILE A 76 49.40 7.27 8.45
CA ILE A 76 48.09 6.64 8.32
C ILE A 76 47.73 5.86 9.59
N LYS A 77 48.65 5.02 10.10
CA LYS A 77 48.44 4.25 11.32
C LYS A 77 48.20 5.15 12.54
N LYS A 78 48.97 6.24 12.66
CA LYS A 78 48.80 7.22 13.75
C LYS A 78 47.46 7.91 13.68
N LEU A 79 47.03 8.37 12.50
CA LEU A 79 45.74 9.04 12.29
C LEU A 79 44.55 8.06 12.53
N TYR A 80 44.68 6.82 12.06
CA TYR A 80 43.71 5.77 12.33
C TYR A 80 43.56 5.50 13.83
N ALA A 81 44.70 5.39 14.57
CA ALA A 81 44.66 5.19 16.02
C ALA A 81 43.91 6.34 16.74
N GLN A 82 44.16 7.59 16.32
CA GLN A 82 43.48 8.78 16.87
C GLN A 82 41.99 8.80 16.57
N ARG A 83 41.59 8.31 15.39
CA ARG A 83 40.18 8.37 14.91
C ARG A 83 39.46 7.02 14.93
N LYS A 84 40.04 6.03 15.63
CA LYS A 84 39.51 4.64 15.66
C LYS A 84 38.01 4.57 16.00
N SER A 85 37.53 5.44 16.89
CA SER A 85 36.11 5.49 17.26
C SER A 85 35.17 5.87 16.11
N GLN A 86 35.68 6.65 15.13
CA GLN A 86 34.91 7.06 13.95
C GLN A 86 34.75 5.92 12.92
N TYR A 87 35.63 4.92 12.98
CA TYR A 87 35.63 3.77 12.09
C TYR A 87 34.98 2.52 12.69
N LYS A 88 34.36 2.66 13.87
CA LYS A 88 33.65 1.55 14.50
C LYS A 88 32.40 1.23 13.67
N GLN A 89 32.40 0.04 13.07
CA GLN A 89 31.27 -0.45 12.31
C GLN A 89 30.22 -1.09 13.24
N THR A 90 28.96 -0.93 12.90
CA THR A 90 27.88 -1.70 13.52
C THR A 90 28.02 -3.17 13.14
N PRO A 91 27.80 -4.12 14.06
CA PRO A 91 27.78 -5.54 13.72
C PRO A 91 26.86 -5.81 12.55
N ASN A 92 27.37 -6.52 11.55
CA ASN A 92 26.58 -6.91 10.39
C ASN A 92 26.81 -8.40 10.06
N ARG A 93 25.91 -8.95 9.26
CA ARG A 93 25.99 -10.31 8.73
C ARG A 93 25.79 -10.28 7.21
N ALA A 94 26.38 -11.26 6.55
CA ALA A 94 26.05 -11.61 5.17
C ALA A 94 25.37 -12.98 5.18
N ILE A 95 24.34 -13.13 4.40
CA ILE A 95 23.64 -14.39 4.20
C ILE A 95 23.41 -14.64 2.72
N GLU A 96 23.17 -15.88 2.39
CA GLU A 96 22.64 -16.30 1.11
C GLU A 96 21.34 -17.06 1.34
N TYR A 97 20.39 -16.86 0.45
CA TYR A 97 19.11 -17.54 0.55
C TYR A 97 18.61 -17.98 -0.81
N ILE A 98 17.77 -19.01 -0.79
CA ILE A 98 16.96 -19.44 -1.92
C ILE A 98 15.50 -19.23 -1.57
N ALA A 99 14.68 -18.91 -2.57
CA ALA A 99 13.25 -18.70 -2.41
C ALA A 99 12.47 -19.68 -3.30
N PHE A 100 11.47 -20.32 -2.72
CA PHE A 100 10.51 -21.15 -3.46
C PHE A 100 9.24 -20.35 -3.65
N ASP A 101 8.96 -19.97 -4.89
CA ASP A 101 7.74 -19.23 -5.21
C ASP A 101 6.52 -20.15 -5.11
N ILE A 102 5.54 -19.73 -4.34
CA ILE A 102 4.27 -20.45 -4.23
C ILE A 102 3.31 -19.85 -5.26
N LYS A 103 3.15 -20.55 -6.38
CA LYS A 103 2.22 -20.20 -7.45
C LYS A 103 1.05 -21.18 -7.45
N PRO A 104 -0.15 -20.78 -7.94
CA PRO A 104 -1.25 -21.69 -8.09
C PRO A 104 -0.89 -22.89 -8.99
N SER A 105 -1.33 -24.07 -8.60
CA SER A 105 -1.18 -25.31 -9.37
C SER A 105 -2.31 -25.47 -10.39
N GLU A 106 -2.16 -26.40 -11.33
CA GLU A 106 -3.25 -26.76 -12.29
C GLU A 106 -4.54 -27.18 -11.56
N ASP A 107 -4.42 -27.87 -10.42
CA ASP A 107 -5.56 -28.24 -9.58
C ASP A 107 -6.28 -26.98 -9.03
N ASP A 108 -5.52 -25.94 -8.65
CA ASP A 108 -6.10 -24.68 -8.15
C ASP A 108 -6.86 -23.94 -9.25
N PHE A 109 -6.31 -23.90 -10.48
CA PHE A 109 -7.01 -23.32 -11.65
C PHE A 109 -8.29 -24.10 -11.97
N LYS A 110 -8.23 -25.44 -11.97
CA LYS A 110 -9.40 -26.29 -12.19
C LYS A 110 -10.48 -26.04 -11.14
N ALA A 111 -10.11 -26.06 -9.87
CA ALA A 111 -11.05 -25.84 -8.77
C ALA A 111 -11.74 -24.46 -8.87
N ALA A 112 -11.00 -23.41 -9.22
CA ALA A 112 -11.56 -22.08 -9.43
C ALA A 112 -12.51 -22.04 -10.63
N GLN A 113 -12.15 -22.68 -11.75
CA GLN A 113 -12.99 -22.78 -12.94
C GLN A 113 -14.29 -23.56 -12.67
N GLU A 114 -14.18 -24.69 -11.98
CA GLU A 114 -15.35 -25.51 -11.60
C GLU A 114 -16.29 -24.73 -10.68
N LEU A 115 -15.76 -23.99 -9.71
CA LEU A 115 -16.55 -23.12 -8.86
C LEU A 115 -17.29 -22.06 -9.69
N MET A 116 -16.61 -21.35 -10.57
CA MET A 116 -17.22 -20.33 -11.42
C MET A 116 -18.31 -20.93 -12.33
N THR A 117 -18.04 -22.09 -12.89
CA THR A 117 -19.02 -22.82 -13.73
C THR A 117 -20.27 -23.23 -12.93
N SER A 118 -20.09 -23.68 -11.69
CA SER A 118 -21.21 -24.03 -10.82
C SER A 118 -22.10 -22.86 -10.44
N LEU A 119 -21.52 -21.66 -10.38
CA LEU A 119 -22.23 -20.43 -10.02
C LEU A 119 -22.88 -19.73 -11.22
N GLN A 120 -22.55 -20.12 -12.45
CA GLN A 120 -22.94 -19.39 -13.66
C GLN A 120 -24.46 -19.28 -13.81
N GLU A 121 -25.20 -20.35 -13.60
CA GLU A 121 -26.67 -20.35 -13.74
C GLU A 121 -27.34 -19.57 -12.61
N GLU A 122 -26.88 -19.69 -11.37
CA GLU A 122 -27.37 -18.91 -10.25
C GLU A 122 -27.12 -17.42 -10.48
N PHE A 123 -25.91 -17.05 -10.93
CA PHE A 123 -25.54 -15.67 -11.24
C PHE A 123 -26.39 -15.06 -12.37
N LYS A 124 -26.76 -15.84 -13.38
CA LYS A 124 -27.61 -15.38 -14.50
C LYS A 124 -29.04 -15.15 -14.10
N THR A 125 -29.59 -15.96 -13.18
CA THR A 125 -31.03 -16.02 -12.92
C THR A 125 -31.48 -15.40 -11.61
N THR A 126 -30.56 -15.20 -10.66
CA THR A 126 -30.92 -14.70 -9.32
C THR A 126 -31.55 -13.31 -9.36
N ASP A 127 -32.53 -13.08 -8.48
CA ASP A 127 -33.09 -11.75 -8.21
C ASP A 127 -32.23 -10.96 -7.20
N ASP A 128 -31.52 -11.65 -6.29
CA ASP A 128 -30.60 -11.05 -5.33
C ASP A 128 -29.14 -11.26 -5.76
N ILE A 129 -28.73 -10.47 -6.76
CA ILE A 129 -27.38 -10.53 -7.30
C ILE A 129 -26.33 -10.12 -6.26
N SER A 130 -26.69 -9.24 -5.32
CA SER A 130 -25.77 -8.75 -4.29
C SER A 130 -25.37 -9.88 -3.35
N LEU A 131 -26.30 -10.74 -2.98
CA LEU A 131 -26.04 -11.90 -2.14
C LEU A 131 -25.08 -12.89 -2.82
N VAL A 132 -25.33 -13.22 -4.09
CA VAL A 132 -24.51 -14.18 -4.85
C VAL A 132 -23.08 -13.65 -5.03
N VAL A 133 -22.94 -12.37 -5.44
CA VAL A 133 -21.62 -11.77 -5.61
C VAL A 133 -20.88 -11.67 -4.29
N ASN A 134 -21.49 -11.09 -3.24
CA ASN A 134 -20.81 -10.87 -1.97
C ASN A 134 -20.42 -12.16 -1.23
N LYS A 135 -21.09 -13.27 -1.51
CA LYS A 135 -20.77 -14.58 -0.95
C LYS A 135 -19.63 -15.27 -1.68
N ASN A 136 -19.54 -15.12 -3.00
CA ASN A 136 -18.73 -15.99 -3.85
C ASN A 136 -17.61 -15.25 -4.61
N SER A 137 -17.59 -13.92 -4.62
CA SER A 137 -16.63 -13.09 -5.34
C SER A 137 -15.58 -12.51 -4.42
N ASP A 138 -14.39 -12.30 -4.96
CA ASP A 138 -13.32 -11.53 -4.28
C ASP A 138 -13.57 -10.01 -4.37
N ILE A 139 -14.46 -9.60 -5.26
CA ILE A 139 -14.91 -8.19 -5.41
C ILE A 139 -16.35 -8.11 -4.90
N MET A 140 -16.59 -7.20 -3.95
CA MET A 140 -17.94 -6.97 -3.42
C MET A 140 -18.80 -6.21 -4.43
N TYR A 141 -20.09 -6.55 -4.49
CA TYR A 141 -21.05 -5.79 -5.27
C TYR A 141 -21.32 -4.42 -4.62
N ASP A 142 -20.99 -3.37 -5.32
CA ASP A 142 -21.16 -1.98 -4.86
C ASP A 142 -22.33 -1.24 -5.53
N GLY A 143 -22.90 -1.81 -6.59
CA GLY A 143 -24.03 -1.26 -7.33
C GLY A 143 -23.72 0.06 -8.05
N ARG A 144 -22.46 0.38 -8.29
CA ARG A 144 -22.07 1.64 -8.93
C ARG A 144 -22.42 1.69 -10.42
N ASP A 145 -22.50 2.92 -10.91
CA ASP A 145 -22.71 3.21 -12.31
C ASP A 145 -21.37 3.36 -13.03
N TYR A 146 -21.09 2.46 -13.96
CA TYR A 146 -19.88 2.50 -14.78
C TYR A 146 -20.08 3.38 -16.00
N SER A 147 -19.06 4.15 -16.38
CA SER A 147 -18.91 4.75 -17.70
C SER A 147 -18.01 3.88 -18.59
N ALA A 148 -17.94 4.20 -19.87
CA ALA A 148 -17.01 3.51 -20.78
C ALA A 148 -15.54 3.67 -20.41
N GLU A 149 -15.20 4.63 -19.55
CA GLU A 149 -13.85 4.87 -19.04
C GLU A 149 -13.56 4.14 -17.72
N THR A 150 -14.61 3.88 -16.92
CA THR A 150 -14.45 3.31 -15.57
C THR A 150 -14.80 1.82 -15.49
N VAL A 151 -15.47 1.28 -16.50
CA VAL A 151 -15.74 -0.16 -16.60
C VAL A 151 -14.43 -0.94 -16.78
N PRO A 152 -14.26 -2.11 -16.13
CA PRO A 152 -13.10 -2.94 -16.39
C PRO A 152 -12.98 -3.28 -17.88
N ALA A 153 -11.75 -3.16 -18.42
CA ALA A 153 -11.49 -3.21 -19.86
C ALA A 153 -12.08 -4.46 -20.54
N GLN A 154 -11.99 -5.62 -19.87
CA GLN A 154 -12.50 -6.90 -20.34
C GLN A 154 -14.03 -6.94 -20.52
N PHE A 155 -14.77 -6.04 -19.87
CA PHE A 155 -16.24 -5.96 -19.97
C PHE A 155 -16.73 -4.75 -20.77
N LYS A 156 -15.83 -3.92 -21.31
CA LYS A 156 -16.20 -2.68 -21.98
C LYS A 156 -17.09 -2.90 -23.19
N ASP A 157 -16.67 -3.79 -24.08
CA ASP A 157 -17.42 -4.07 -25.31
C ASP A 157 -18.75 -4.78 -25.02
N PHE A 158 -18.81 -5.61 -24.00
CA PHE A 158 -20.03 -6.23 -23.52
C PHE A 158 -21.01 -5.20 -22.93
N ALA A 159 -20.52 -4.29 -22.09
CA ALA A 159 -21.35 -3.34 -21.36
C ALA A 159 -21.86 -2.17 -22.23
N PHE A 160 -21.05 -1.71 -23.20
CA PHE A 160 -21.35 -0.55 -24.05
C PHE A 160 -21.49 -0.89 -25.53
N GLY A 161 -21.45 -2.18 -25.89
CA GLY A 161 -21.66 -2.64 -27.25
C GLY A 161 -23.08 -2.39 -27.77
N LYS A 162 -23.22 -2.38 -29.10
CA LYS A 162 -24.55 -2.26 -29.75
C LYS A 162 -25.40 -3.48 -29.38
N GLY A 163 -26.46 -3.26 -28.61
CA GLY A 163 -27.40 -4.31 -28.22
C GLY A 163 -27.29 -4.77 -26.78
N ALA A 164 -26.41 -4.20 -25.97
CA ALA A 164 -26.30 -4.47 -24.54
C ALA A 164 -27.65 -4.20 -23.82
N LYS A 165 -28.18 -5.19 -23.12
CA LYS A 165 -29.49 -5.13 -22.46
C LYS A 165 -29.39 -5.54 -21.00
N THR A 166 -30.28 -5.00 -20.20
CA THR A 166 -30.47 -5.44 -18.81
C THR A 166 -30.75 -6.94 -18.77
N GLY A 167 -30.04 -7.67 -17.93
CA GLY A 167 -30.12 -9.12 -17.81
C GLY A 167 -29.08 -9.90 -18.61
N ASP A 168 -28.40 -9.26 -19.59
CA ASP A 168 -27.34 -9.94 -20.34
C ASP A 168 -26.18 -10.32 -19.43
N CYS A 169 -25.58 -11.49 -19.70
CA CYS A 169 -24.42 -12.01 -18.97
C CYS A 169 -23.31 -12.37 -19.93
N THR A 170 -22.06 -12.21 -19.49
CA THR A 170 -20.90 -12.76 -20.21
C THR A 170 -20.74 -14.25 -19.93
N ASP A 171 -19.96 -14.91 -20.79
CA ASP A 171 -19.30 -16.14 -20.41
C ASP A 171 -18.24 -15.88 -19.33
N ILE A 172 -17.68 -16.97 -18.78
CA ILE A 172 -16.56 -16.88 -17.84
C ILE A 172 -15.31 -16.49 -18.63
N LEU A 173 -14.74 -15.33 -18.31
CA LEU A 173 -13.48 -14.83 -18.85
C LEU A 173 -12.34 -15.15 -17.90
N PHE A 174 -11.14 -15.37 -18.45
CA PHE A 174 -9.94 -15.61 -17.67
C PHE A 174 -8.85 -14.63 -18.10
N GLU A 175 -8.43 -13.78 -17.17
CA GLU A 175 -7.37 -12.81 -17.37
C GLU A 175 -6.61 -12.57 -16.06
N ASN A 176 -5.28 -12.44 -16.13
CA ASN A 176 -4.42 -12.13 -14.98
C ASN A 176 -4.68 -13.02 -13.75
N ASN A 177 -4.73 -14.36 -13.95
CA ASN A 177 -5.04 -15.35 -12.93
C ASN A 177 -6.42 -15.19 -12.26
N THR A 178 -7.35 -14.50 -12.90
CA THR A 178 -8.69 -14.25 -12.36
C THR A 178 -9.74 -14.75 -13.34
N TYR A 179 -10.64 -15.60 -12.88
CA TYR A 179 -11.87 -15.92 -13.59
C TYR A 179 -12.91 -14.87 -13.22
N ALA A 180 -13.58 -14.31 -14.23
CA ALA A 180 -14.61 -13.31 -14.01
C ALA A 180 -15.76 -13.44 -14.98
N MET A 181 -16.97 -13.09 -14.55
CA MET A 181 -18.16 -12.92 -15.38
C MET A 181 -18.93 -11.69 -14.93
N ALA A 182 -19.65 -11.07 -15.86
CA ALA A 182 -20.43 -9.87 -15.59
C ALA A 182 -21.88 -10.05 -16.04
N ARG A 183 -22.81 -9.43 -15.29
CA ARG A 183 -24.23 -9.32 -15.63
C ARG A 183 -24.61 -7.85 -15.66
N ILE A 184 -25.32 -7.43 -16.71
CA ILE A 184 -25.89 -6.09 -16.82
C ILE A 184 -27.13 -6.01 -15.93
N ILE A 185 -27.05 -5.23 -14.87
CA ILE A 185 -28.17 -5.00 -13.95
C ILE A 185 -29.07 -3.87 -14.47
N GLN A 186 -28.49 -2.87 -15.10
CA GLN A 186 -29.21 -1.77 -15.72
C GLN A 186 -28.38 -1.18 -16.86
N ALA A 187 -29.02 -0.94 -18.00
CA ALA A 187 -28.43 -0.31 -19.18
C ALA A 187 -29.38 0.69 -19.81
N GLY A 188 -28.90 1.47 -20.78
CA GLY A 188 -29.71 2.38 -21.57
C GLY A 188 -30.09 3.68 -20.87
N TYR A 189 -29.31 4.11 -19.90
CA TYR A 189 -29.47 5.40 -19.21
C TYR A 189 -28.18 6.22 -19.25
N SER A 190 -28.31 7.51 -18.92
CA SER A 190 -27.18 8.42 -18.86
C SER A 190 -27.24 9.23 -17.57
N LEU A 191 -26.07 9.38 -16.92
CA LEU A 191 -25.92 10.21 -15.73
C LEU A 191 -24.70 11.12 -15.89
N PRO A 192 -24.70 12.28 -15.22
CA PRO A 192 -23.50 13.12 -15.17
C PRO A 192 -22.34 12.39 -14.48
N ASP A 193 -21.11 12.65 -14.91
CA ASP A 193 -19.92 12.08 -14.33
C ASP A 193 -19.48 12.79 -13.05
N SER A 194 -19.78 14.07 -12.94
CA SER A 194 -19.41 14.91 -11.81
C SER A 194 -20.36 16.07 -11.59
N VAL A 195 -20.37 16.56 -10.37
CA VAL A 195 -21.11 17.75 -9.94
C VAL A 195 -20.16 18.70 -9.22
N GLU A 196 -20.36 20.00 -9.42
CA GLU A 196 -19.64 21.03 -8.69
C GLU A 196 -20.51 21.51 -7.53
N LEU A 197 -19.97 21.45 -6.32
CA LEU A 197 -20.70 21.75 -5.10
C LEU A 197 -20.13 22.95 -4.37
N LYS A 198 -21.01 23.68 -3.71
CA LYS A 198 -20.71 24.71 -2.73
C LYS A 198 -21.38 24.37 -1.41
N ALA A 199 -20.64 24.42 -0.31
CA ALA A 199 -21.21 24.34 1.02
C ALA A 199 -21.73 25.73 1.42
N ILE A 200 -22.97 25.81 1.84
CA ILE A 200 -23.61 27.03 2.32
C ILE A 200 -23.40 27.11 3.81
N ALA A 201 -22.82 28.19 4.29
CA ALA A 201 -22.62 28.45 5.70
C ALA A 201 -23.89 29.00 6.36
N GLU A 202 -24.20 28.58 7.59
CA GLU A 202 -25.22 29.18 8.40
C GLU A 202 -24.78 30.54 8.91
N GLU A 203 -23.50 30.67 9.26
CA GLU A 203 -22.81 31.90 9.63
C GLU A 203 -21.45 31.96 8.97
N GLY A 204 -21.09 33.07 8.32
CA GLY A 204 -19.81 33.26 7.65
C GLY A 204 -19.90 33.20 6.13
N GLU A 205 -18.79 32.81 5.48
CA GLU A 205 -18.70 32.76 4.02
C GLU A 205 -18.99 31.35 3.49
N ASP A 206 -19.75 31.28 2.42
CA ASP A 206 -19.97 30.04 1.65
C ASP A 206 -18.64 29.53 1.11
N ARG A 207 -18.50 28.19 1.04
CA ARG A 207 -17.28 27.56 0.60
C ARG A 207 -17.50 26.77 -0.69
N GLU A 208 -16.84 27.16 -1.76
CA GLU A 208 -16.76 26.35 -2.98
C GLU A 208 -15.89 25.11 -2.71
N LEU A 209 -16.45 23.94 -3.03
CA LEU A 209 -15.80 22.65 -2.78
C LEU A 209 -15.16 22.08 -4.05
N GLY A 210 -15.60 22.55 -5.24
CA GLY A 210 -15.16 22.06 -6.54
C GLY A 210 -15.95 20.85 -7.04
N TRP A 211 -15.34 20.11 -7.97
CA TRP A 211 -15.96 19.00 -8.70
C TRP A 211 -15.79 17.66 -7.97
N PHE A 212 -16.88 16.91 -7.87
CA PHE A 212 -16.92 15.58 -7.25
C PHE A 212 -17.56 14.56 -8.18
N ARG A 213 -17.03 13.36 -8.19
CA ARG A 213 -17.69 12.18 -8.74
C ARG A 213 -18.62 11.58 -7.68
N ALA A 214 -19.60 10.80 -8.09
CA ALA A 214 -20.51 10.13 -7.16
C ALA A 214 -19.76 9.21 -6.16
N SER A 215 -18.66 8.61 -6.59
CA SER A 215 -17.79 7.76 -5.74
C SER A 215 -17.03 8.52 -4.65
N ASP A 216 -16.84 9.82 -4.82
CA ASP A 216 -16.03 10.66 -3.94
C ASP A 216 -16.86 11.26 -2.80
N LEU A 217 -18.18 11.10 -2.88
CA LEU A 217 -19.13 11.62 -1.93
C LEU A 217 -19.81 10.51 -1.13
N PRO A 218 -20.11 10.73 0.16
CA PRO A 218 -21.03 9.89 0.92
C PRO A 218 -22.40 9.79 0.21
N LYS A 219 -23.06 8.63 0.29
CA LYS A 219 -24.35 8.38 -0.39
C LYS A 219 -25.41 9.45 -0.14
N ASN A 220 -25.55 9.90 1.10
CA ASN A 220 -26.51 10.93 1.50
C ASN A 220 -26.25 12.29 0.83
N ILE A 221 -25.03 12.57 0.35
CA ILE A 221 -24.69 13.77 -0.41
C ILE A 221 -24.77 13.47 -1.92
N ALA A 222 -24.24 12.33 -2.36
CA ALA A 222 -24.19 11.96 -3.77
C ALA A 222 -25.60 11.86 -4.40
N GLU A 223 -26.53 11.16 -3.74
CA GLU A 223 -27.89 10.96 -4.27
C GLU A 223 -28.61 12.27 -4.60
N PRO A 224 -28.78 13.24 -3.68
CA PRO A 224 -29.43 14.51 -4.01
C PRO A 224 -28.59 15.40 -4.94
N ALA A 225 -27.25 15.34 -4.87
CA ALA A 225 -26.39 16.12 -5.73
C ALA A 225 -26.52 15.73 -7.21
N PHE A 226 -26.56 14.42 -7.50
CA PHE A 226 -26.67 13.90 -8.88
C PHE A 226 -28.11 13.84 -9.39
N ALA A 227 -29.10 13.87 -8.51
CA ALA A 227 -30.53 13.98 -8.89
C ALA A 227 -30.98 15.43 -9.12
N GLY A 228 -30.25 16.40 -8.59
CA GLY A 228 -30.57 17.81 -8.67
C GLY A 228 -30.19 18.46 -10.01
N LYS A 229 -30.43 19.75 -10.12
CA LYS A 229 -30.05 20.60 -11.26
C LYS A 229 -29.18 21.74 -10.76
N ARG A 230 -28.48 22.42 -11.67
CA ARG A 230 -27.74 23.64 -11.35
C ARG A 230 -28.59 24.63 -10.55
N GLY A 231 -28.08 25.14 -9.45
CA GLY A 231 -28.74 26.03 -8.51
C GLY A 231 -29.65 25.33 -7.48
N THR A 232 -29.80 24.00 -7.53
CA THR A 232 -30.53 23.25 -6.50
C THR A 232 -29.76 23.26 -5.19
N ARG A 233 -30.48 23.56 -4.09
CA ARG A 233 -29.95 23.43 -2.72
C ARG A 233 -30.57 22.24 -2.04
N PHE A 234 -29.78 21.51 -1.28
CA PHE A 234 -30.22 20.37 -0.48
C PHE A 234 -29.46 20.32 0.84
N THR A 235 -30.14 19.86 1.89
CA THR A 235 -29.56 19.75 3.23
C THR A 235 -29.48 18.29 3.62
N VAL A 236 -28.36 17.89 4.17
CA VAL A 236 -28.09 16.52 4.63
C VAL A 236 -27.44 16.51 6.00
N ALA A 237 -27.66 15.45 6.76
CA ALA A 237 -26.99 15.24 8.03
C ALA A 237 -25.51 14.93 7.82
N VAL A 238 -24.62 15.67 8.49
CA VAL A 238 -23.16 15.48 8.49
C VAL A 238 -22.68 15.47 9.94
N GLY A 239 -22.25 14.30 10.41
CA GLY A 239 -21.90 14.13 11.81
C GLY A 239 -23.08 14.32 12.76
N MET A 240 -22.97 15.27 13.70
CA MET A 240 -24.06 15.63 14.62
C MET A 240 -24.85 16.88 14.21
N GLY A 241 -24.64 17.40 13.01
CA GLY A 241 -25.29 18.60 12.48
C GLY A 241 -25.85 18.38 11.08
N GLU A 242 -26.38 19.45 10.50
CA GLU A 242 -26.87 19.50 9.14
C GLU A 242 -25.98 20.41 8.29
N GLN A 243 -25.79 20.07 7.02
CA GLN A 243 -25.05 20.89 6.08
C GLN A 243 -25.86 21.07 4.81
N THR A 244 -26.02 22.32 4.39
CA THR A 244 -26.66 22.68 3.12
C THR A 244 -25.60 22.80 2.03
N TYR A 245 -25.90 22.21 0.89
CA TYR A 245 -25.09 22.30 -0.33
C TYR A 245 -25.89 22.95 -1.46
N GLU A 246 -25.18 23.61 -2.35
CA GLU A 246 -25.70 24.14 -3.60
C GLU A 246 -24.96 23.54 -4.78
N ILE A 247 -25.66 23.09 -5.80
CA ILE A 247 -25.11 22.59 -7.04
C ILE A 247 -24.75 23.78 -7.92
N LEU A 248 -23.46 24.05 -8.12
CA LEU A 248 -22.95 25.13 -8.95
C LEU A 248 -23.01 24.77 -10.44
N ASP A 249 -22.56 23.55 -10.77
CA ASP A 249 -22.62 23.04 -12.13
C ASP A 249 -22.66 21.50 -12.14
N ILE A 250 -23.04 20.95 -13.31
CA ILE A 250 -23.18 19.51 -13.53
C ILE A 250 -22.57 19.19 -14.89
N SER A 251 -21.71 18.15 -14.95
CA SER A 251 -21.14 17.70 -16.22
C SER A 251 -22.22 17.16 -17.17
N ALA A 252 -21.93 17.12 -18.46
CA ALA A 252 -22.80 16.49 -19.44
C ALA A 252 -23.08 15.04 -19.05
N ALA A 253 -24.30 14.59 -19.22
CA ALA A 253 -24.68 13.21 -18.96
C ALA A 253 -24.03 12.27 -19.98
N THR A 254 -23.32 11.26 -19.49
CA THR A 254 -22.69 10.22 -20.29
C THR A 254 -23.43 8.89 -20.11
N PRO A 255 -23.41 8.00 -21.14
CA PRO A 255 -23.99 6.66 -21.02
C PRO A 255 -23.42 5.91 -19.82
N LYS A 256 -24.29 5.28 -19.06
CA LYS A 256 -23.95 4.47 -17.88
C LYS A 256 -24.50 3.07 -17.98
N VAL A 257 -23.83 2.16 -17.31
CA VAL A 257 -24.25 0.80 -17.10
C VAL A 257 -23.99 0.38 -15.66
N LYS A 258 -24.92 -0.32 -15.07
CA LYS A 258 -24.74 -0.95 -13.76
C LYS A 258 -24.42 -2.43 -13.99
N LEU A 259 -23.27 -2.87 -13.48
CA LEU A 259 -22.80 -4.25 -13.62
C LEU A 259 -22.73 -4.93 -12.27
N ALA A 260 -23.10 -6.19 -12.22
CA ALA A 260 -22.61 -7.11 -11.21
C ALA A 260 -21.44 -7.88 -11.81
N ILE A 261 -20.33 -7.91 -11.09
CA ILE A 261 -19.12 -8.62 -11.50
C ILE A 261 -18.83 -9.67 -10.44
N LEU A 262 -18.80 -10.95 -10.85
CA LEU A 262 -18.34 -12.03 -10.02
C LEU A 262 -16.94 -12.41 -10.50
N ALA A 263 -15.94 -12.17 -9.64
CA ALA A 263 -14.54 -12.40 -9.95
C ALA A 263 -13.89 -13.28 -8.89
N ARG A 264 -13.07 -14.22 -9.33
CA ARG A 264 -12.34 -15.14 -8.47
C ARG A 264 -10.89 -15.21 -8.89
N GLU A 265 -9.99 -14.68 -8.07
CA GLU A 265 -8.55 -14.82 -8.26
C GLU A 265 -8.12 -16.26 -7.90
N VAL A 266 -7.32 -16.86 -8.77
CA VAL A 266 -6.76 -18.19 -8.50
C VAL A 266 -5.56 -18.00 -7.55
N THR A 267 -5.73 -18.44 -6.33
CA THR A 267 -4.70 -18.43 -5.30
C THR A 267 -4.25 -19.85 -4.97
N PRO A 268 -2.98 -20.04 -4.55
CA PRO A 268 -2.50 -21.35 -4.14
C PRO A 268 -3.32 -21.91 -2.98
N SER A 269 -3.83 -23.12 -3.13
CA SER A 269 -4.53 -23.83 -2.06
C SER A 269 -3.58 -24.28 -0.95
N SER A 270 -4.13 -24.66 0.20
CA SER A 270 -3.37 -25.26 1.29
C SER A 270 -2.61 -26.52 0.85
N LYS A 271 -3.15 -27.28 -0.11
CA LYS A 271 -2.50 -28.46 -0.72
C LYS A 271 -1.26 -28.02 -1.49
N THR A 272 -1.38 -27.05 -2.38
CA THR A 272 -0.27 -26.49 -3.17
C THR A 272 0.81 -25.90 -2.26
N TYR A 273 0.40 -25.13 -1.25
CA TYR A 273 1.32 -24.62 -0.23
C TYR A 273 2.11 -25.76 0.44
N SER A 274 1.42 -26.81 0.90
CA SER A 274 2.04 -27.93 1.60
C SER A 274 3.01 -28.70 0.70
N ILE A 275 2.70 -28.87 -0.58
CA ILE A 275 3.58 -29.53 -1.55
C ILE A 275 4.89 -28.74 -1.70
N ILE A 276 4.81 -27.44 -1.97
CA ILE A 276 5.97 -26.59 -2.20
C ILE A 276 6.79 -26.43 -0.90
N TYR A 277 6.12 -26.32 0.24
CA TYR A 277 6.81 -26.29 1.54
C TYR A 277 7.59 -27.58 1.81
N ASN A 278 6.99 -28.74 1.53
CA ASN A 278 7.68 -30.01 1.71
C ASN A 278 8.83 -30.19 0.72
N GLN A 279 8.70 -29.74 -0.53
CA GLN A 279 9.78 -29.71 -1.50
C GLN A 279 10.95 -28.83 -0.99
N ALA A 280 10.67 -27.61 -0.53
CA ALA A 280 11.68 -26.73 0.05
C ALA A 280 12.36 -27.36 1.26
N LYS A 281 11.60 -27.98 2.16
CA LYS A 281 12.15 -28.67 3.32
C LYS A 281 13.05 -29.85 2.94
N GLN A 282 12.60 -30.69 1.99
CA GLN A 282 13.40 -31.81 1.49
C GLN A 282 14.68 -31.33 0.82
N PHE A 283 14.61 -30.23 0.05
CA PHE A 283 15.75 -29.64 -0.60
C PHE A 283 16.82 -29.20 0.41
N VAL A 284 16.41 -28.53 1.48
CA VAL A 284 17.34 -28.10 2.56
C VAL A 284 17.93 -29.30 3.32
N VAL A 285 17.11 -30.32 3.62
CA VAL A 285 17.59 -31.51 4.33
C VAL A 285 18.60 -32.31 3.48
N ALA A 286 18.39 -32.41 2.18
CA ALA A 286 19.29 -33.09 1.26
C ALA A 286 20.61 -32.31 1.06
N ASN A 287 20.62 -31.00 1.25
CA ASN A 287 21.73 -30.11 0.97
C ASN A 287 22.09 -29.31 2.24
N SER A 288 22.68 -29.99 3.22
CA SER A 288 22.88 -29.48 4.59
C SER A 288 24.02 -28.48 4.77
N ASN A 289 24.84 -28.23 3.76
CA ASN A 289 25.90 -27.23 3.80
C ASN A 289 25.82 -26.26 2.62
N ALA A 290 26.48 -25.11 2.70
CA ALA A 290 26.40 -24.04 1.72
C ALA A 290 26.82 -24.50 0.32
N GLU A 291 27.91 -25.21 0.17
CA GLU A 291 28.44 -25.69 -1.12
C GLU A 291 27.48 -26.67 -1.81
N ALA A 292 26.93 -27.64 -1.04
CA ALA A 292 25.93 -28.57 -1.56
C ALA A 292 24.62 -27.85 -1.94
N LEU A 293 24.19 -26.85 -1.15
CA LEU A 293 23.02 -26.06 -1.41
C LEU A 293 23.15 -25.23 -2.69
N GLU A 294 24.29 -24.56 -2.87
CA GLU A 294 24.58 -23.78 -4.08
C GLU A 294 24.59 -24.65 -5.33
N LYS A 295 25.28 -25.79 -5.28
CA LYS A 295 25.38 -26.73 -6.38
C LYS A 295 23.98 -27.28 -6.76
N ALA A 296 23.23 -27.74 -5.76
CA ALA A 296 21.87 -28.26 -5.99
C ALA A 296 20.91 -27.17 -6.49
N ALA A 297 21.03 -25.94 -6.02
CA ALA A 297 20.25 -24.81 -6.51
C ALA A 297 20.57 -24.52 -7.99
N GLN A 298 21.86 -24.54 -8.37
CA GLN A 298 22.28 -24.36 -9.73
C GLN A 298 21.73 -25.49 -10.65
N GLU A 299 21.84 -26.74 -10.22
CA GLU A 299 21.31 -27.89 -10.97
C GLU A 299 19.78 -27.85 -11.12
N ALA A 300 19.08 -27.35 -10.10
CA ALA A 300 17.62 -27.15 -10.11
C ALA A 300 17.14 -25.85 -10.79
N GLY A 301 18.06 -24.99 -11.24
CA GLY A 301 17.71 -23.68 -11.82
C GLY A 301 17.15 -22.68 -10.81
N ILE A 302 17.43 -22.88 -9.51
CA ILE A 302 16.99 -21.98 -8.44
C ILE A 302 18.07 -20.94 -8.20
N THR A 303 17.69 -19.67 -8.15
CA THR A 303 18.64 -18.57 -7.93
C THR A 303 19.01 -18.46 -6.46
N VAL A 304 20.31 -18.50 -6.16
CA VAL A 304 20.87 -18.15 -4.85
C VAL A 304 21.01 -16.62 -4.80
N VAL A 305 20.43 -16.00 -3.81
CA VAL A 305 20.42 -14.55 -3.65
C VAL A 305 21.31 -14.15 -2.47
N PRO A 306 22.46 -13.49 -2.72
CA PRO A 306 23.29 -12.96 -1.65
C PRO A 306 22.67 -11.68 -1.07
N GLN A 307 22.73 -11.54 0.23
CA GLN A 307 22.31 -10.34 0.96
C GLN A 307 23.41 -9.94 1.94
N TYR A 308 23.99 -8.79 1.69
CA TYR A 308 25.10 -8.24 2.48
C TYR A 308 24.62 -7.15 3.43
N ASN A 309 25.44 -6.84 4.43
CA ASN A 309 25.25 -5.72 5.36
C ASN A 309 23.93 -5.77 6.14
N LEU A 310 23.50 -6.96 6.54
CA LEU A 310 22.38 -7.11 7.46
C LEU A 310 22.78 -6.61 8.84
N THR A 311 22.01 -5.71 9.41
CA THR A 311 22.10 -5.28 10.80
C THR A 311 20.96 -5.88 11.61
N GLU A 312 21.05 -5.90 12.94
CA GLU A 312 19.95 -6.39 13.80
C GLU A 312 18.62 -5.67 13.58
N ASN A 313 18.67 -4.42 13.08
CA ASN A 313 17.50 -3.59 12.82
C ASN A 313 17.01 -3.66 11.37
N THR A 314 17.58 -4.51 10.54
CA THR A 314 17.15 -4.67 9.15
C THR A 314 15.73 -5.22 9.09
N ASP A 315 14.83 -4.51 8.43
CA ASP A 315 13.41 -4.87 8.31
C ASP A 315 13.11 -5.78 7.13
N LYS A 316 13.89 -5.64 6.05
CA LYS A 316 13.68 -6.38 4.80
C LYS A 316 14.95 -7.11 4.37
N VAL A 317 14.77 -8.36 3.93
CA VAL A 317 15.82 -9.17 3.28
C VAL A 317 15.33 -9.40 1.84
N GLY A 318 15.93 -8.70 0.89
CA GLY A 318 15.54 -8.77 -0.51
C GLY A 318 14.04 -8.53 -0.71
N GLN A 319 13.39 -9.47 -1.42
CA GLN A 319 11.95 -9.44 -1.72
C GLN A 319 11.08 -10.20 -0.70
N LEU A 320 11.68 -10.73 0.37
CA LEU A 320 10.98 -11.58 1.32
C LEU A 320 10.02 -10.78 2.21
N LYS A 321 8.75 -11.22 2.31
CA LYS A 321 7.68 -10.51 3.03
C LYS A 321 7.83 -10.51 4.55
N SER A 322 8.48 -11.53 5.13
CA SER A 322 8.62 -11.70 6.59
C SER A 322 10.07 -11.94 6.97
N SER A 323 10.89 -10.92 6.87
CA SER A 323 12.34 -11.02 6.99
C SER A 323 12.87 -11.04 8.42
N ARG A 324 12.11 -10.56 9.39
CA ARG A 324 12.57 -10.44 10.78
C ARG A 324 13.05 -11.74 11.43
N PRO A 325 12.40 -12.91 11.23
CA PRO A 325 12.94 -14.19 11.71
C PRO A 325 14.29 -14.55 11.11
N ILE A 326 14.50 -14.22 9.82
CA ILE A 326 15.75 -14.49 9.10
C ILE A 326 16.89 -13.64 9.67
N VAL A 327 16.64 -12.34 9.87
CA VAL A 327 17.62 -11.43 10.49
C VAL A 327 18.00 -11.92 11.89
N ARG A 328 17.01 -12.29 12.71
CA ARG A 328 17.23 -12.82 14.04
C ARG A 328 18.07 -14.11 14.00
N TRP A 329 17.72 -15.04 13.12
CA TRP A 329 18.50 -16.26 12.91
C TRP A 329 19.95 -15.95 12.52
N ALA A 330 20.18 -15.00 11.59
CA ALA A 330 21.53 -14.64 11.15
C ALA A 330 22.42 -14.09 12.28
N PHE A 331 21.84 -13.45 13.30
CA PHE A 331 22.57 -12.95 14.46
C PHE A 331 22.67 -13.97 15.60
N ASP A 332 21.74 -14.91 15.70
CA ASP A 332 21.74 -15.99 16.70
C ASP A 332 22.59 -17.18 16.26
N ALA A 333 22.82 -17.35 14.95
CA ALA A 333 23.67 -18.42 14.42
C ALA A 333 25.12 -18.27 14.91
N LYS A 334 25.68 -19.35 15.42
CA LYS A 334 27.12 -19.42 15.70
C LYS A 334 27.84 -19.58 14.37
N GLU A 335 28.92 -18.81 14.20
CA GLU A 335 29.86 -18.95 13.09
C GLU A 335 30.44 -20.36 12.99
#